data_89f5d43f934ec34939ef62dee68d5f87
#
_entry.id   89f5d43f934ec34939ef62dee68d5f87
#
_cell.length_a   1.000
_cell.length_b   1.000
_cell.length_c   1.000
_cell.angle_alpha   90.00
_cell.angle_beta   90.00
_cell.angle_gamma   90.00
#
_symmetry.space_group_name_H-M   'P 1'
#
loop_
_entity.id
_entity.type
_entity.pdbx_description
1 polymer ?
#
loop_
_entity_poly.entity_id
_entity_poly.type
_entity_poly.pdbx_seq_one_letter_code
_entity_poly.pdbx_strand_id
1 'polypeptide(L)'
;KIKIIKDNDSNYFGKLKTLEKNTKKIKIGYFSAEFSAHVVLQVMNNIFKHHDKNKFELYAFSHGKKEDDLWRKKIRPYFKKFYIINDMNDSEVLKLARSEEIDIAINLTGLTENHRTGVFIKRVAPIQINYLGYPGTIGTKSMDYIIADKVVIPENEKKYYFEKVKYLPECYISESKDLFLKTTKNYKRLDFNLPQDKIVFCAIHNPLKINPKIFNIWMNILKKVENSVLWISANTEKSKENLLTQFKKNKINVDRITFAEKVKENGDHLKRLELADIFLDTVPYN
;
A
#
# COMPACT_ATOMS: atom_id res chain seq x y z
N LYS A 1 -24.70 -19.04 -0.75
CA LYS A 1 -25.00 -19.52 -2.13
C LYS A 1 -24.18 -18.66 -3.07
N ILE A 2 -23.13 -19.23 -3.69
CA ILE A 2 -22.36 -18.56 -4.76
C ILE A 2 -23.29 -18.52 -5.95
N LYS A 3 -23.66 -17.29 -6.38
CA LYS A 3 -24.44 -17.11 -7.59
C LYS A 3 -23.56 -17.53 -8.77
N ILE A 4 -23.85 -18.65 -9.41
CA ILE A 4 -23.21 -19.04 -10.67
C ILE A 4 -23.59 -17.96 -11.69
N ILE A 5 -22.65 -17.10 -12.02
CA ILE A 5 -22.81 -16.16 -13.14
C ILE A 5 -22.71 -17.00 -14.39
N LYS A 6 -23.76 -17.03 -15.21
CA LYS A 6 -23.71 -17.68 -16.52
C LYS A 6 -22.64 -16.96 -17.33
N ASP A 7 -21.58 -17.67 -17.66
CA ASP A 7 -20.48 -17.15 -18.47
C ASP A 7 -20.90 -17.21 -19.95
N ASN A 8 -21.54 -16.14 -20.41
CA ASN A 8 -21.94 -16.02 -21.81
C ASN A 8 -20.74 -15.77 -22.76
N ASP A 9 -19.56 -15.49 -22.19
CA ASP A 9 -18.35 -15.09 -22.91
C ASP A 9 -17.28 -16.22 -22.94
N SER A 10 -17.62 -17.46 -22.60
CA SER A 10 -16.68 -18.58 -22.48
C SER A 10 -15.88 -18.86 -23.76
N ASN A 11 -16.51 -18.66 -24.93
CA ASN A 11 -15.86 -18.86 -26.24
C ASN A 11 -14.78 -17.80 -26.52
N TYR A 12 -14.93 -16.59 -25.96
CA TYR A 12 -14.01 -15.48 -26.21
C TYR A 12 -12.90 -15.37 -25.15
N PHE A 13 -13.23 -15.59 -23.87
CA PHE A 13 -12.31 -15.39 -22.74
C PHE A 13 -11.80 -16.68 -22.10
N GLY A 14 -12.21 -17.85 -22.60
CA GLY A 14 -11.96 -19.14 -21.98
C GLY A 14 -12.96 -19.44 -20.85
N LYS A 15 -13.11 -20.73 -20.54
CA LYS A 15 -14.08 -21.21 -19.54
C LYS A 15 -13.69 -20.75 -18.13
N LEU A 16 -14.64 -20.14 -17.42
CA LEU A 16 -14.48 -19.84 -16.00
C LEU A 16 -14.55 -21.16 -15.20
N LYS A 17 -13.57 -21.39 -14.32
CA LYS A 17 -13.54 -22.57 -13.46
C LYS A 17 -14.76 -22.61 -12.54
N THR A 18 -15.34 -23.78 -12.36
CA THR A 18 -16.33 -24.04 -11.31
C THR A 18 -15.62 -24.45 -10.03
N LEU A 19 -16.00 -23.89 -8.88
CA LEU A 19 -15.44 -24.29 -7.59
C LEU A 19 -15.92 -25.69 -7.22
N GLU A 20 -14.97 -26.60 -7.10
CA GLU A 20 -15.22 -27.96 -6.64
C GLU A 20 -14.83 -28.10 -5.17
N LYS A 21 -15.62 -28.88 -4.40
CA LYS A 21 -15.38 -29.07 -2.96
C LYS A 21 -14.11 -29.84 -2.61
N ASN A 22 -13.52 -30.57 -3.57
CA ASN A 22 -12.39 -31.49 -3.36
C ASN A 22 -11.15 -31.17 -4.18
N THR A 23 -10.81 -29.88 -4.37
CA THR A 23 -9.54 -29.51 -5.00
C THR A 23 -8.37 -29.83 -4.07
N LYS A 24 -7.32 -30.47 -4.61
CA LYS A 24 -6.09 -30.77 -3.83
C LYS A 24 -5.44 -29.52 -3.25
N LYS A 25 -5.45 -28.40 -4.00
CA LYS A 25 -4.95 -27.08 -3.56
C LYS A 25 -5.76 -25.96 -4.21
N ILE A 26 -5.97 -24.89 -3.47
CA ILE A 26 -6.60 -23.67 -3.98
C ILE A 26 -5.57 -22.83 -4.72
N LYS A 27 -5.86 -22.47 -5.97
CA LYS A 27 -5.00 -21.61 -6.79
C LYS A 27 -5.37 -20.14 -6.57
N ILE A 28 -4.42 -19.36 -6.04
CA ILE A 28 -4.61 -17.93 -5.78
C ILE A 28 -3.79 -17.13 -6.79
N GLY A 29 -4.47 -16.29 -7.59
CA GLY A 29 -3.85 -15.35 -8.52
C GLY A 29 -3.78 -13.96 -7.90
N TYR A 30 -2.59 -13.43 -7.68
CA TYR A 30 -2.34 -12.05 -7.24
C TYR A 30 -2.08 -11.16 -8.46
N PHE A 31 -2.89 -10.13 -8.63
CA PHE A 31 -2.77 -9.15 -9.70
C PHE A 31 -2.27 -7.84 -9.12
N SER A 32 -1.13 -7.34 -9.60
CA SER A 32 -0.52 -6.12 -9.06
C SER A 32 0.31 -5.37 -10.08
N ALA A 33 0.20 -4.03 -10.05
CA ALA A 33 1.16 -3.12 -10.67
C ALA A 33 2.43 -2.95 -9.81
N GLU A 34 2.38 -3.32 -8.53
CA GLU A 34 3.36 -3.02 -7.51
C GLU A 34 4.30 -4.20 -7.18
N PHE A 35 4.45 -5.19 -8.07
CA PHE A 35 5.46 -6.26 -7.92
C PHE A 35 6.89 -5.74 -8.21
N SER A 36 7.30 -4.71 -7.49
CA SER A 36 8.59 -4.03 -7.57
C SER A 36 8.92 -3.38 -6.22
N ALA A 37 9.98 -2.56 -6.13
CA ALA A 37 10.31 -1.78 -4.93
C ALA A 37 9.20 -0.78 -4.56
N HIS A 38 8.11 -1.29 -4.00
CA HIS A 38 6.91 -0.55 -3.62
C HIS A 38 6.37 -1.01 -2.27
N VAL A 39 5.69 -0.12 -1.52
CA VAL A 39 5.16 -0.40 -0.18
C VAL A 39 4.20 -1.60 -0.17
N VAL A 40 3.33 -1.74 -1.18
CA VAL A 40 2.41 -2.89 -1.29
C VAL A 40 3.17 -4.21 -1.31
N LEU A 41 4.26 -4.31 -2.10
CA LEU A 41 5.06 -5.53 -2.14
C LEU A 41 5.77 -5.79 -0.81
N GLN A 42 6.26 -4.73 -0.18
CA GLN A 42 6.91 -4.83 1.14
C GLN A 42 5.97 -5.45 2.17
N VAL A 43 4.74 -4.94 2.25
CA VAL A 43 3.72 -5.45 3.18
C VAL A 43 3.28 -6.87 2.81
N MET A 44 3.10 -7.17 1.53
CA MET A 44 2.62 -8.48 1.05
C MET A 44 3.67 -9.61 1.13
N ASN A 45 4.97 -9.29 1.21
CA ASN A 45 6.04 -10.28 1.19
C ASN A 45 5.86 -11.39 2.23
N ASN A 46 5.49 -11.03 3.46
CA ASN A 46 5.25 -12.01 4.52
C ASN A 46 4.02 -12.88 4.24
N ILE A 47 2.97 -12.30 3.67
CA ILE A 47 1.79 -13.06 3.28
C ILE A 47 2.19 -14.12 2.24
N PHE A 48 2.93 -13.75 1.19
CA PHE A 48 3.39 -14.70 0.19
C PHE A 48 4.28 -15.80 0.78
N LYS A 49 5.20 -15.44 1.68
CA LYS A 49 6.13 -16.36 2.35
C LYS A 49 5.40 -17.39 3.22
N HIS A 50 4.34 -16.98 3.90
CA HIS A 50 3.67 -17.78 4.95
C HIS A 50 2.39 -18.49 4.49
N HIS A 51 2.04 -18.43 3.20
CA HIS A 51 0.98 -19.28 2.68
C HIS A 51 1.28 -20.76 2.90
N ASP A 52 0.31 -21.49 3.40
CA ASP A 52 0.39 -22.95 3.55
C ASP A 52 0.48 -23.60 2.16
N LYS A 53 1.68 -24.02 1.78
CA LYS A 53 1.96 -24.64 0.47
C LYS A 53 1.25 -25.99 0.26
N ASN A 54 0.71 -26.61 1.32
CA ASN A 54 -0.09 -27.82 1.19
C ASN A 54 -1.53 -27.51 0.76
N LYS A 55 -2.01 -26.31 1.06
CA LYS A 55 -3.39 -25.87 0.76
C LYS A 55 -3.48 -24.92 -0.42
N PHE A 56 -2.42 -24.14 -0.72
CA PHE A 56 -2.45 -23.08 -1.69
C PHE A 56 -1.31 -23.19 -2.72
N GLU A 57 -1.63 -22.81 -3.95
CA GLU A 57 -0.67 -22.55 -5.03
C GLU A 57 -0.79 -21.09 -5.45
N LEU A 58 0.30 -20.33 -5.41
CA LEU A 58 0.29 -18.91 -5.73
C LEU A 58 0.72 -18.65 -7.17
N TYR A 59 0.02 -17.74 -7.82
CA TYR A 59 0.28 -17.24 -9.16
C TYR A 59 0.37 -15.72 -9.12
N ALA A 60 1.37 -15.12 -9.77
CA ALA A 60 1.52 -13.68 -9.89
C ALA A 60 1.21 -13.22 -11.31
N PHE A 61 0.43 -12.15 -11.43
CA PHE A 61 0.11 -11.45 -12.67
C PHE A 61 0.56 -9.99 -12.53
N SER A 62 1.79 -9.70 -12.97
CA SER A 62 2.44 -8.40 -12.83
C SER A 62 2.17 -7.51 -14.02
N HIS A 63 1.58 -6.33 -13.80
CA HIS A 63 1.25 -5.36 -14.84
C HIS A 63 1.84 -3.96 -14.62
N GLY A 64 2.80 -3.84 -13.71
CA GLY A 64 3.53 -2.62 -13.44
C GLY A 64 4.89 -2.54 -14.16
N LYS A 65 5.95 -2.17 -13.47
CA LYS A 65 7.30 -2.13 -14.03
C LYS A 65 7.74 -3.49 -14.57
N LYS A 66 8.37 -3.50 -15.74
CA LYS A 66 8.86 -4.74 -16.37
C LYS A 66 10.16 -5.25 -15.75
N GLU A 67 10.99 -4.32 -15.23
CA GLU A 67 12.31 -4.67 -14.70
C GLU A 67 12.20 -5.60 -13.50
N ASP A 68 13.15 -6.53 -13.46
CA ASP A 68 13.24 -7.54 -12.40
C ASP A 68 14.14 -7.03 -11.28
N ASP A 69 13.62 -6.14 -10.44
CA ASP A 69 14.34 -5.57 -9.32
C ASP A 69 14.58 -6.60 -8.19
N LEU A 70 15.37 -6.21 -7.19
CA LEU A 70 15.73 -7.09 -6.07
C LEU A 70 14.50 -7.57 -5.28
N TRP A 71 13.46 -6.76 -5.18
CA TRP A 71 12.22 -7.10 -4.47
C TRP A 71 11.43 -8.17 -5.20
N ARG A 72 11.28 -8.03 -6.52
CA ARG A 72 10.61 -9.03 -7.36
C ARG A 72 11.38 -10.35 -7.32
N LYS A 73 12.71 -10.32 -7.44
CA LYS A 73 13.56 -11.52 -7.31
C LYS A 73 13.35 -12.22 -5.97
N LYS A 74 13.22 -11.47 -4.87
CA LYS A 74 13.00 -12.01 -3.53
C LYS A 74 11.68 -12.76 -3.40
N ILE A 75 10.59 -12.27 -4.01
CA ILE A 75 9.27 -12.89 -3.88
C ILE A 75 8.99 -13.99 -4.90
N ARG A 76 9.66 -13.96 -6.05
CA ARG A 76 9.43 -14.91 -7.16
C ARG A 76 9.41 -16.38 -6.72
N PRO A 77 10.26 -16.88 -5.80
CA PRO A 77 10.25 -18.25 -5.32
C PRO A 77 8.99 -18.68 -4.54
N TYR A 78 8.16 -17.76 -4.11
CA TYR A 78 6.91 -18.07 -3.42
C TYR A 78 5.77 -18.44 -4.38
N PHE A 79 5.92 -18.09 -5.67
CA PHE A 79 4.92 -18.32 -6.70
C PHE A 79 5.26 -19.57 -7.55
N LYS A 80 4.24 -20.37 -7.85
CA LYS A 80 4.36 -21.47 -8.81
C LYS A 80 4.64 -20.95 -10.22
N LYS A 81 3.97 -19.84 -10.60
CA LYS A 81 4.19 -19.13 -11.85
C LYS A 81 4.12 -17.62 -11.63
N PHE A 82 4.97 -16.90 -12.34
CA PHE A 82 5.04 -15.44 -12.28
C PHE A 82 4.95 -14.88 -13.70
N TYR A 83 3.82 -14.28 -14.03
CA TYR A 83 3.51 -13.75 -15.35
C TYR A 83 3.74 -12.24 -15.40
N ILE A 84 4.47 -11.77 -16.41
CA ILE A 84 4.57 -10.35 -16.77
C ILE A 84 3.51 -10.11 -17.84
N ILE A 85 2.48 -9.36 -17.52
CA ILE A 85 1.29 -9.18 -18.36
C ILE A 85 1.13 -7.75 -18.90
N ASN A 86 2.22 -6.97 -18.90
CA ASN A 86 2.21 -5.57 -19.32
C ASN A 86 1.74 -5.38 -20.77
N ASP A 87 2.22 -6.23 -21.68
CA ASP A 87 1.95 -6.12 -23.12
C ASP A 87 0.69 -6.87 -23.54
N MET A 88 0.03 -7.56 -22.60
CA MET A 88 -1.21 -8.28 -22.83
C MET A 88 -2.42 -7.35 -22.65
N ASN A 89 -3.38 -7.42 -23.56
CA ASN A 89 -4.68 -6.78 -23.35
C ASN A 89 -5.53 -7.56 -22.32
N ASP A 90 -6.64 -6.97 -21.86
CA ASP A 90 -7.47 -7.58 -20.81
C ASP A 90 -8.05 -8.93 -21.21
N SER A 91 -8.37 -9.14 -22.49
CA SER A 91 -8.88 -10.41 -22.99
C SER A 91 -7.82 -11.52 -22.94
N GLU A 92 -6.58 -11.19 -23.27
CA GLU A 92 -5.45 -12.11 -23.19
C GLU A 92 -5.15 -12.49 -21.75
N VAL A 93 -5.17 -11.52 -20.83
CA VAL A 93 -4.99 -11.77 -19.39
C VAL A 93 -6.09 -12.67 -18.84
N LEU A 94 -7.34 -12.44 -19.25
CA LEU A 94 -8.47 -13.29 -18.87
C LEU A 94 -8.29 -14.74 -19.36
N LYS A 95 -7.92 -14.92 -20.64
CA LYS A 95 -7.63 -16.25 -21.21
C LYS A 95 -6.52 -16.95 -20.42
N LEU A 96 -5.42 -16.26 -20.18
CA LEU A 96 -4.29 -16.80 -19.42
C LEU A 96 -4.70 -17.22 -18.00
N ALA A 97 -5.35 -16.34 -17.25
CA ALA A 97 -5.72 -16.65 -15.86
C ALA A 97 -6.76 -17.78 -15.77
N ARG A 98 -7.73 -17.81 -16.70
CA ARG A 98 -8.72 -18.89 -16.77
C ARG A 98 -8.08 -20.22 -17.20
N SER A 99 -7.10 -20.24 -18.11
CA SER A 99 -6.36 -21.44 -18.49
C SER A 99 -5.51 -22.01 -17.34
N GLU A 100 -5.06 -21.15 -16.42
CA GLU A 100 -4.41 -21.56 -15.17
C GLU A 100 -5.40 -22.05 -14.11
N GLU A 101 -6.71 -21.92 -14.38
CA GLU A 101 -7.78 -22.35 -13.47
C GLU A 101 -7.66 -21.69 -12.08
N ILE A 102 -7.47 -20.39 -12.03
CA ILE A 102 -7.39 -19.62 -10.77
C ILE A 102 -8.73 -19.71 -10.04
N ASP A 103 -8.70 -20.11 -8.77
CA ASP A 103 -9.89 -20.20 -7.90
C ASP A 103 -10.24 -18.84 -7.28
N ILE A 104 -9.21 -18.12 -6.82
CA ILE A 104 -9.34 -16.82 -6.15
C ILE A 104 -8.40 -15.82 -6.83
N ALA A 105 -8.96 -14.74 -7.37
CA ALA A 105 -8.17 -13.61 -7.87
C ALA A 105 -8.16 -12.47 -6.87
N ILE A 106 -6.96 -12.01 -6.50
CA ILE A 106 -6.77 -10.91 -5.56
C ILE A 106 -6.21 -9.71 -6.32
N ASN A 107 -6.97 -8.61 -6.32
CA ASN A 107 -6.54 -7.31 -6.84
C ASN A 107 -5.77 -6.56 -5.76
N LEU A 108 -4.46 -6.40 -5.91
CA LEU A 108 -3.63 -5.67 -4.96
C LEU A 108 -3.50 -4.18 -5.29
N THR A 109 -3.80 -3.77 -6.53
CA THR A 109 -3.66 -2.38 -6.99
C THR A 109 -4.91 -1.53 -6.65
N GLY A 110 -6.09 -2.13 -6.67
CA GLY A 110 -7.35 -1.39 -6.49
C GLY A 110 -7.61 -0.41 -7.65
N LEU A 111 -7.99 0.83 -7.34
CA LEU A 111 -8.21 1.93 -8.30
C LEU A 111 -7.05 2.95 -8.28
N THR A 112 -5.84 2.52 -7.96
CA THR A 112 -4.66 3.37 -8.03
C THR A 112 -4.08 3.43 -9.44
N GLU A 113 -2.95 4.10 -9.63
CA GLU A 113 -2.27 4.20 -10.92
C GLU A 113 -1.97 2.81 -11.51
N ASN A 114 -2.06 2.69 -12.84
CA ASN A 114 -1.85 1.44 -13.57
C ASN A 114 -2.80 0.29 -13.23
N HIS A 115 -3.97 0.56 -12.64
CA HIS A 115 -4.95 -0.48 -12.34
C HIS A 115 -5.47 -1.18 -13.60
N ARG A 116 -5.87 -2.46 -13.45
CA ARG A 116 -6.46 -3.28 -14.51
C ARG A 116 -7.84 -3.83 -14.10
N THR A 117 -8.70 -2.93 -13.64
CA THR A 117 -10.05 -3.26 -13.16
C THR A 117 -10.91 -3.94 -14.24
N GLY A 118 -10.65 -3.66 -15.52
CA GLY A 118 -11.34 -4.30 -16.66
C GLY A 118 -11.26 -5.82 -16.64
N VAL A 119 -10.14 -6.40 -16.20
CA VAL A 119 -9.95 -7.85 -16.04
C VAL A 119 -10.95 -8.42 -15.02
N PHE A 120 -11.17 -7.72 -13.91
CA PHE A 120 -12.07 -8.16 -12.84
C PHE A 120 -13.56 -7.95 -13.22
N ILE A 121 -13.89 -6.90 -13.95
CA ILE A 121 -15.25 -6.67 -14.47
C ILE A 121 -15.70 -7.85 -15.33
N LYS A 122 -14.82 -8.43 -16.14
CA LYS A 122 -15.04 -9.60 -16.98
C LYS A 122 -14.96 -10.93 -16.23
N ARG A 123 -14.75 -10.91 -14.94
CA ARG A 123 -14.68 -12.05 -14.01
C ARG A 123 -13.56 -13.03 -14.34
N VAL A 124 -12.37 -12.72 -13.85
CA VAL A 124 -11.17 -13.50 -14.13
C VAL A 124 -11.12 -14.82 -13.34
N ALA A 125 -11.77 -14.90 -12.17
CA ALA A 125 -11.84 -16.09 -11.33
C ALA A 125 -13.22 -16.23 -10.66
N PRO A 126 -13.59 -17.43 -10.17
CA PRO A 126 -14.84 -17.67 -9.45
C PRO A 126 -15.03 -16.78 -8.20
N ILE A 127 -13.94 -16.50 -7.50
CA ILE A 127 -13.91 -15.56 -6.36
C ILE A 127 -12.93 -14.43 -6.68
N GLN A 128 -13.37 -13.20 -6.47
CA GLN A 128 -12.58 -12.00 -6.70
C GLN A 128 -12.56 -11.12 -5.45
N ILE A 129 -11.35 -10.73 -5.03
CA ILE A 129 -11.12 -10.02 -3.77
C ILE A 129 -10.29 -8.77 -4.04
N ASN A 130 -10.71 -7.62 -3.52
CA ASN A 130 -9.89 -6.42 -3.42
C ASN A 130 -9.12 -6.44 -2.09
N TYR A 131 -7.82 -6.21 -2.12
CA TYR A 131 -7.01 -6.22 -0.91
C TYR A 131 -5.81 -5.28 -1.02
N LEU A 132 -5.61 -4.50 -0.01
CA LEU A 132 -4.47 -3.74 0.45
C LEU A 132 -4.20 -2.44 -0.31
N GLY A 133 -3.93 -2.44 -1.62
CA GLY A 133 -3.39 -1.25 -2.31
C GLY A 133 -4.33 -0.04 -2.32
N TYR A 134 -5.63 -0.28 -2.31
CA TYR A 134 -6.67 0.75 -2.18
C TYR A 134 -7.85 0.20 -1.37
N PRO A 135 -8.08 0.71 -0.15
CA PRO A 135 -9.14 0.19 0.73
C PRO A 135 -10.54 0.72 0.40
N GLY A 136 -10.73 1.42 -0.71
CA GLY A 136 -12.03 1.85 -1.22
C GLY A 136 -12.70 0.77 -2.07
N THR A 137 -14.04 0.93 -2.29
CA THR A 137 -14.78 0.05 -3.19
C THR A 137 -14.27 0.17 -4.63
N ILE A 138 -14.25 -0.94 -5.35
CA ILE A 138 -14.01 -0.96 -6.80
C ILE A 138 -15.25 -0.49 -7.59
N GLY A 139 -16.41 -0.40 -6.92
CA GLY A 139 -17.64 0.12 -7.53
C GLY A 139 -18.33 -0.84 -8.50
N THR A 140 -18.03 -2.14 -8.43
CA THR A 140 -18.62 -3.15 -9.32
C THR A 140 -19.09 -4.38 -8.56
N LYS A 141 -20.22 -4.95 -9.00
CA LYS A 141 -20.74 -6.25 -8.49
C LYS A 141 -19.88 -7.45 -8.90
N SER A 142 -18.94 -7.28 -9.81
CA SER A 142 -18.01 -8.34 -10.20
C SER A 142 -16.95 -8.62 -9.13
N MET A 143 -16.68 -7.67 -8.24
CA MET A 143 -15.81 -7.89 -7.08
C MET A 143 -16.64 -8.43 -5.91
N ASP A 144 -16.29 -9.62 -5.40
CA ASP A 144 -17.08 -10.31 -4.37
C ASP A 144 -16.80 -9.82 -2.97
N TYR A 145 -15.52 -9.60 -2.65
CA TYR A 145 -15.07 -9.26 -1.32
C TYR A 145 -14.02 -8.15 -1.33
N ILE A 146 -13.97 -7.42 -0.22
CA ILE A 146 -12.82 -6.59 0.18
C ILE A 146 -12.33 -7.04 1.54
N ILE A 147 -11.01 -7.21 1.68
CA ILE A 147 -10.38 -7.48 2.97
C ILE A 147 -10.00 -6.16 3.62
N ALA A 148 -10.43 -5.97 4.85
CA ALA A 148 -10.19 -4.77 5.64
C ALA A 148 -10.11 -5.10 7.14
N ASP A 149 -10.07 -4.09 7.98
CA ASP A 149 -10.35 -4.16 9.42
C ASP A 149 -11.45 -3.15 9.80
N LYS A 150 -11.84 -3.16 11.07
CA LYS A 150 -12.94 -2.31 11.57
C LYS A 150 -12.55 -0.83 11.68
N VAL A 151 -11.28 -0.50 11.65
CA VAL A 151 -10.78 0.89 11.67
C VAL A 151 -10.85 1.49 10.28
N VAL A 152 -10.36 0.75 9.27
CA VAL A 152 -10.32 1.20 7.87
C VAL A 152 -11.73 1.25 7.25
N ILE A 153 -12.56 0.24 7.53
CA ILE A 153 -13.96 0.20 7.10
C ILE A 153 -14.84 -0.06 8.32
N PRO A 154 -15.31 0.97 9.03
CA PRO A 154 -16.24 0.81 10.14
C PRO A 154 -17.54 0.11 9.73
N GLU A 155 -18.20 -0.56 10.66
CA GLU A 155 -19.43 -1.34 10.37
C GLU A 155 -20.53 -0.51 9.68
N ASN A 156 -20.69 0.75 10.09
CA ASN A 156 -21.69 1.69 9.53
C ASN A 156 -21.32 2.18 8.12
N GLU A 157 -20.06 2.02 7.70
CA GLU A 157 -19.57 2.44 6.37
C GLU A 157 -19.68 1.32 5.31
N LYS A 158 -19.92 0.07 5.69
CA LYS A 158 -20.09 -1.07 4.76
C LYS A 158 -21.15 -0.82 3.68
N LYS A 159 -22.14 -0.01 3.96
CA LYS A 159 -23.23 0.35 3.03
C LYS A 159 -22.75 1.07 1.77
N TYR A 160 -21.54 1.65 1.77
CA TYR A 160 -20.95 2.35 0.64
C TYR A 160 -20.11 1.43 -0.26
N TYR A 161 -19.97 0.14 0.11
CA TYR A 161 -19.18 -0.84 -0.63
C TYR A 161 -20.09 -1.79 -1.41
N PHE A 162 -19.73 -2.06 -2.66
CA PHE A 162 -20.36 -3.13 -3.44
C PHE A 162 -19.90 -4.52 -2.97
N GLU A 163 -18.65 -4.60 -2.55
CA GLU A 163 -18.01 -5.81 -2.05
C GLU A 163 -18.52 -6.16 -0.64
N LYS A 164 -18.56 -7.48 -0.35
CA LYS A 164 -18.76 -7.93 1.03
C LYS A 164 -17.47 -7.73 1.82
N VAL A 165 -17.53 -6.87 2.83
CA VAL A 165 -16.37 -6.61 3.69
C VAL A 165 -16.05 -7.83 4.54
N LYS A 166 -14.80 -8.29 4.47
CA LYS A 166 -14.23 -9.34 5.31
C LYS A 166 -13.17 -8.74 6.21
N TYR A 167 -13.40 -8.82 7.51
CA TYR A 167 -12.46 -8.26 8.47
C TYR A 167 -11.38 -9.25 8.86
N LEU A 168 -10.15 -8.75 8.86
CA LEU A 168 -9.07 -9.34 9.65
C LEU A 168 -9.26 -8.94 11.13
N PRO A 169 -8.77 -9.77 12.07
CA PRO A 169 -9.11 -9.58 13.48
C PRO A 169 -8.56 -8.29 14.09
N GLU A 170 -7.38 -7.83 13.65
CA GLU A 170 -6.72 -6.66 14.24
C GLU A 170 -6.43 -5.58 13.19
N CYS A 171 -5.53 -5.84 12.25
CA CYS A 171 -5.13 -4.90 11.23
C CYS A 171 -5.15 -5.54 9.83
N TYR A 172 -5.65 -4.81 8.83
CA TYR A 172 -5.67 -5.31 7.46
C TYR A 172 -4.30 -5.24 6.77
N ILE A 173 -3.38 -4.46 7.30
CA ILE A 173 -1.99 -4.38 6.83
C ILE A 173 -1.17 -5.44 7.56
N SER A 174 -0.53 -6.34 6.80
CA SER A 174 0.44 -7.25 7.36
C SER A 174 1.80 -6.58 7.42
N GLU A 175 2.35 -6.43 8.61
CA GLU A 175 3.70 -5.90 8.79
C GLU A 175 4.74 -7.04 8.76
N SER A 176 5.91 -6.75 8.21
CA SER A 176 7.05 -7.65 8.21
C SER A 176 8.26 -6.99 8.86
N LYS A 177 8.65 -7.48 10.03
CA LYS A 177 9.90 -7.07 10.67
C LYS A 177 11.15 -7.36 9.82
N ASP A 178 11.05 -8.35 8.91
CA ASP A 178 12.16 -8.75 8.02
C ASP A 178 12.35 -7.78 6.83
N LEU A 179 11.41 -6.86 6.62
CA LEU A 179 11.43 -5.93 5.48
C LEU A 179 12.23 -4.67 5.74
N PHE A 180 12.37 -4.31 6.98
CA PHE A 180 13.17 -3.17 7.36
C PHE A 180 14.63 -3.58 7.26
N LEU A 181 15.25 -3.25 6.13
CA LEU A 181 16.67 -3.44 5.92
C LEU A 181 17.38 -2.86 7.12
N LYS A 182 18.02 -3.74 7.91
CA LYS A 182 18.76 -3.34 9.10
C LYS A 182 19.88 -2.41 8.65
N THR A 183 19.77 -1.15 9.00
CA THR A 183 20.93 -0.26 8.86
C THR A 183 21.86 -0.52 10.03
N THR A 184 23.16 -0.52 9.76
CA THR A 184 24.22 -0.54 10.79
C THR A 184 24.56 0.87 11.27
N LYS A 185 24.00 1.91 10.64
CA LYS A 185 24.27 3.30 10.98
C LYS A 185 23.61 3.67 12.30
N ASN A 186 24.37 4.36 13.12
CA ASN A 186 23.90 4.88 14.40
C ASN A 186 23.85 6.41 14.30
N TYR A 187 22.66 6.93 13.99
CA TYR A 187 22.44 8.36 13.81
C TYR A 187 22.29 9.10 15.13
N LYS A 188 22.76 10.35 15.12
CA LYS A 188 22.58 11.32 16.22
C LYS A 188 21.80 12.53 15.71
N ARG A 189 21.16 13.27 16.61
CA ARG A 189 20.43 14.51 16.26
C ARG A 189 21.28 15.52 15.47
N LEU A 190 22.58 15.62 15.81
CA LEU A 190 23.53 16.48 15.09
C LEU A 190 23.71 16.13 13.63
N ASP A 191 23.59 14.86 13.24
CA ASP A 191 23.71 14.42 11.85
C ASP A 191 22.60 14.97 10.95
N PHE A 192 21.52 15.47 11.56
CA PHE A 192 20.36 16.05 10.89
C PHE A 192 20.05 17.49 11.32
N ASN A 193 21.02 18.18 11.92
CA ASN A 193 20.87 19.53 12.43
C ASN A 193 19.71 19.69 13.44
N LEU A 194 19.45 18.64 14.23
CA LEU A 194 18.44 18.66 15.27
C LEU A 194 19.06 19.04 16.63
N PRO A 195 18.38 19.89 17.42
CA PRO A 195 18.86 20.28 18.77
C PRO A 195 18.80 19.10 19.73
N GLN A 196 19.74 19.06 20.66
CA GLN A 196 19.84 17.98 21.64
C GLN A 196 18.86 18.13 22.80
N ASP A 197 18.55 19.35 23.16
CA ASP A 197 17.82 19.76 24.36
C ASP A 197 16.37 20.21 24.11
N LYS A 198 15.89 20.08 22.87
CA LYS A 198 14.51 20.45 22.50
C LYS A 198 13.68 19.25 22.13
N ILE A 199 12.38 19.39 22.27
CA ILE A 199 11.40 18.43 21.77
C ILE A 199 11.39 18.51 20.23
N VAL A 200 11.59 17.39 19.58
CA VAL A 200 11.58 17.25 18.12
C VAL A 200 10.24 16.66 17.68
N PHE A 201 9.37 17.52 17.16
CA PHE A 201 8.20 17.09 16.43
C PHE A 201 8.60 16.72 15.01
N CYS A 202 8.17 15.55 14.51
CA CYS A 202 8.52 15.04 13.19
C CYS A 202 7.31 14.98 12.27
N ALA A 203 7.44 15.50 11.05
CA ALA A 203 6.42 15.44 9.99
C ALA A 203 7.09 15.09 8.65
N ILE A 204 7.75 13.93 8.59
CA ILE A 204 8.49 13.45 7.41
C ILE A 204 7.60 12.55 6.57
N HIS A 205 6.60 13.14 5.92
CA HIS A 205 5.74 12.49 4.94
C HIS A 205 5.61 13.36 3.68
N ASN A 206 4.86 12.88 2.70
CA ASN A 206 4.67 13.63 1.48
C ASN A 206 4.03 15.00 1.78
N PRO A 207 4.68 16.12 1.43
CA PRO A 207 4.15 17.47 1.70
C PRO A 207 2.76 17.74 1.11
N LEU A 208 2.33 17.00 0.08
CA LEU A 208 0.96 17.11 -0.49
C LEU A 208 -0.15 16.72 0.50
N LYS A 209 0.17 15.97 1.56
CA LYS A 209 -0.76 15.61 2.63
C LYS A 209 -1.01 16.76 3.62
N ILE A 210 -0.14 17.77 3.63
CA ILE A 210 -0.21 18.91 4.56
C ILE A 210 -1.23 19.92 4.04
N ASN A 211 -2.40 19.94 4.65
CA ASN A 211 -3.41 20.95 4.38
C ASN A 211 -3.36 22.12 5.39
N PRO A 212 -4.00 23.26 5.10
CA PRO A 212 -3.94 24.42 5.98
C PRO A 212 -4.46 24.15 7.40
N LYS A 213 -5.48 23.30 7.56
CA LYS A 213 -6.06 22.96 8.87
C LYS A 213 -5.04 22.23 9.75
N ILE A 214 -4.39 21.20 9.22
CA ILE A 214 -3.36 20.45 9.92
C ILE A 214 -2.16 21.33 10.22
N PHE A 215 -1.71 22.11 9.26
CA PHE A 215 -0.58 23.00 9.46
C PHE A 215 -0.84 24.01 10.59
N ASN A 216 -2.04 24.59 10.66
CA ASN A 216 -2.42 25.49 11.75
C ASN A 216 -2.42 24.79 13.12
N ILE A 217 -2.84 23.52 13.18
CA ILE A 217 -2.74 22.72 14.42
C ILE A 217 -1.28 22.59 14.85
N TRP A 218 -0.36 22.26 13.93
CA TRP A 218 1.07 22.16 14.24
C TRP A 218 1.66 23.49 14.70
N MET A 219 1.25 24.61 14.08
CA MET A 219 1.67 25.94 14.53
C MET A 219 1.19 26.24 15.95
N ASN A 220 -0.03 25.83 16.29
CA ASN A 220 -0.54 26.00 17.67
C ASN A 220 0.19 25.10 18.67
N ILE A 221 0.60 23.88 18.29
CA ILE A 221 1.44 23.01 19.12
C ILE A 221 2.78 23.70 19.38
N LEU A 222 3.45 24.19 18.34
CA LEU A 222 4.74 24.87 18.49
C LEU A 222 4.64 26.13 19.37
N LYS A 223 3.54 26.91 19.29
CA LYS A 223 3.32 28.06 20.17
C LYS A 223 3.20 27.67 21.64
N LYS A 224 2.55 26.55 21.91
CA LYS A 224 2.33 26.05 23.30
C LYS A 224 3.56 25.37 23.87
N VAL A 225 4.38 24.77 23.01
CA VAL A 225 5.60 24.06 23.41
C VAL A 225 6.80 24.85 22.91
N GLU A 226 7.19 25.89 23.66
CA GLU A 226 8.21 26.84 23.23
C GLU A 226 9.57 26.18 22.98
N ASN A 227 9.97 25.25 23.85
CA ASN A 227 11.24 24.51 23.71
C ASN A 227 11.09 23.31 22.74
N SER A 228 10.65 23.57 21.50
CA SER A 228 10.49 22.53 20.50
C SER A 228 10.86 23.00 19.08
N VAL A 229 11.10 22.03 18.19
CA VAL A 229 11.36 22.23 16.77
C VAL A 229 10.44 21.33 15.94
N LEU A 230 10.17 21.74 14.71
CA LEU A 230 9.47 20.92 13.71
C LEU A 230 10.48 20.42 12.68
N TRP A 231 10.66 19.10 12.62
CA TRP A 231 11.46 18.42 11.60
C TRP A 231 10.54 17.92 10.48
N ILE A 232 10.59 18.55 9.31
CA ILE A 232 9.59 18.40 8.26
C ILE A 232 10.21 18.16 6.88
N SER A 233 9.58 17.33 6.05
CA SER A 233 9.96 17.16 4.65
C SER A 233 9.59 18.37 3.81
N ALA A 234 10.52 18.80 2.93
CA ALA A 234 10.25 19.74 1.85
C ALA A 234 11.01 19.29 0.60
N ASN A 235 10.27 18.97 -0.48
CA ASN A 235 10.86 18.30 -1.65
C ASN A 235 11.49 19.29 -2.64
N THR A 236 11.20 20.59 -2.51
CA THR A 236 11.68 21.65 -3.41
C THR A 236 12.03 22.90 -2.61
N GLU A 237 12.90 23.76 -3.16
CA GLU A 237 13.21 25.05 -2.53
C GLU A 237 11.95 25.90 -2.37
N LYS A 238 11.04 25.87 -3.35
CA LYS A 238 9.76 26.58 -3.26
C LYS A 238 8.90 26.10 -2.09
N SER A 239 8.89 24.80 -1.79
CA SER A 239 8.17 24.28 -0.62
C SER A 239 8.82 24.73 0.70
N LYS A 240 10.14 24.80 0.78
CA LYS A 240 10.85 25.37 1.94
C LYS A 240 10.50 26.83 2.17
N GLU A 241 10.59 27.66 1.12
CA GLU A 241 10.22 29.09 1.18
C GLU A 241 8.79 29.29 1.66
N ASN A 242 7.86 28.50 1.13
CA ASN A 242 6.45 28.56 1.53
C ASN A 242 6.27 28.22 3.02
N LEU A 243 6.92 27.16 3.51
CA LEU A 243 6.87 26.80 4.93
C LEU A 243 7.47 27.88 5.81
N LEU A 244 8.63 28.43 5.49
CA LEU A 244 9.25 29.54 6.21
C LEU A 244 8.35 30.78 6.24
N THR A 245 7.68 31.09 5.14
CA THR A 245 6.70 32.20 5.06
C THR A 245 5.53 31.94 6.03
N GLN A 246 5.03 30.71 6.12
CA GLN A 246 3.97 30.37 7.05
C GLN A 246 4.41 30.42 8.52
N PHE A 247 5.65 30.04 8.84
CA PHE A 247 6.21 30.21 10.17
C PHE A 247 6.24 31.68 10.59
N LYS A 248 6.75 32.58 9.70
CA LYS A 248 6.77 34.03 9.93
C LYS A 248 5.34 34.59 10.14
N LYS A 249 4.38 34.21 9.29
CA LYS A 249 2.98 34.62 9.43
C LYS A 249 2.37 34.20 10.77
N ASN A 250 2.75 33.05 11.28
CA ASN A 250 2.32 32.54 12.58
C ASN A 250 3.11 33.10 13.76
N LYS A 251 4.07 34.02 13.53
CA LYS A 251 4.97 34.61 14.54
C LYS A 251 5.79 33.56 15.30
N ILE A 252 6.22 32.50 14.60
CA ILE A 252 7.12 31.48 15.12
C ILE A 252 8.49 31.70 14.51
N ASN A 253 9.55 31.65 15.34
CA ASN A 253 10.92 31.81 14.88
C ASN A 253 11.26 30.70 13.88
N VAL A 254 11.86 31.08 12.75
CA VAL A 254 12.26 30.15 11.68
C VAL A 254 13.37 29.18 12.10
N ASP A 255 14.12 29.48 13.15
CA ASP A 255 15.10 28.55 13.74
C ASP A 255 14.47 27.31 14.39
N ARG A 256 13.12 27.32 14.50
CA ARG A 256 12.34 26.21 15.02
C ARG A 256 11.81 25.28 13.95
N ILE A 257 12.26 25.43 12.70
CA ILE A 257 12.00 24.48 11.61
C ILE A 257 13.32 23.90 11.12
N THR A 258 13.38 22.57 11.02
CA THR A 258 14.48 21.83 10.40
C THR A 258 13.96 21.06 9.21
N PHE A 259 14.60 21.19 8.07
CA PHE A 259 14.18 20.44 6.88
C PHE A 259 14.84 19.08 6.85
N ALA A 260 14.01 18.04 6.68
CA ALA A 260 14.48 16.66 6.58
C ALA A 260 14.94 16.39 5.13
N GLU A 261 16.22 16.16 4.96
CA GLU A 261 16.78 15.75 3.68
C GLU A 261 16.36 14.32 3.35
N LYS A 262 16.31 14.02 2.04
CA LYS A 262 15.99 12.67 1.57
C LYS A 262 17.16 11.74 1.84
N VAL A 263 16.93 10.64 2.55
CA VAL A 263 17.88 9.53 2.67
C VAL A 263 17.61 8.47 1.63
N LYS A 264 18.66 7.82 1.16
CA LYS A 264 18.58 6.88 0.02
C LYS A 264 17.97 5.55 0.44
N GLU A 265 18.38 5.04 1.58
CA GLU A 265 18.02 3.70 2.03
C GLU A 265 16.84 3.73 3.01
N ASN A 266 15.88 2.81 2.83
CA ASN A 266 14.70 2.74 3.72
C ASN A 266 15.08 2.46 5.18
N GLY A 267 16.07 1.62 5.42
CA GLY A 267 16.58 1.35 6.76
C GLY A 267 17.10 2.60 7.46
N ASP A 268 17.85 3.43 6.73
CA ASP A 268 18.35 4.72 7.22
C ASP A 268 17.18 5.69 7.50
N HIS A 269 16.15 5.67 6.66
CA HIS A 269 14.96 6.49 6.89
C HIS A 269 14.25 6.12 8.20
N LEU A 270 14.04 4.84 8.44
CA LEU A 270 13.40 4.38 9.67
C LEU A 270 14.26 4.66 10.89
N LYS A 271 15.59 4.42 10.78
CA LYS A 271 16.50 4.64 11.88
C LYS A 271 16.58 6.10 12.31
N ARG A 272 16.58 7.05 11.37
CA ARG A 272 16.58 8.48 11.72
C ARG A 272 15.30 8.93 12.44
N LEU A 273 14.14 8.25 12.20
CA LEU A 273 12.89 8.61 12.88
C LEU A 273 12.97 8.40 14.40
N GLU A 274 13.87 7.54 14.89
CA GLU A 274 14.14 7.36 16.32
C GLU A 274 14.70 8.62 17.00
N LEU A 275 15.17 9.62 16.24
CA LEU A 275 15.68 10.89 16.75
C LEU A 275 14.57 11.88 17.11
N ALA A 276 13.36 11.65 16.63
CA ALA A 276 12.19 12.46 16.96
C ALA A 276 11.54 11.97 18.26
N ASP A 277 10.96 12.90 18.99
CA ASP A 277 10.20 12.58 20.21
C ASP A 277 8.75 12.26 19.89
N ILE A 278 8.14 12.98 18.93
CA ILE A 278 6.73 12.81 18.56
C ILE A 278 6.58 12.97 17.05
N PHE A 279 5.89 12.01 16.42
CA PHE A 279 5.48 12.11 15.03
C PHE A 279 4.12 12.82 14.92
N LEU A 280 4.05 13.86 14.08
CA LEU A 280 2.80 14.58 13.80
C LEU A 280 2.21 14.07 12.47
N ASP A 281 1.09 13.40 12.58
CA ASP A 281 0.41 12.83 11.42
C ASP A 281 -0.52 13.83 10.71
N THR A 282 -0.99 13.46 9.51
CA THR A 282 -1.89 14.27 8.69
C THR A 282 -3.30 13.69 8.65
N VAL A 283 -4.32 14.54 8.45
CA VAL A 283 -5.73 14.16 8.35
C VAL A 283 -6.36 14.95 7.20
N PRO A 284 -7.24 14.35 6.40
CA PRO A 284 -7.88 13.01 6.48
C PRO A 284 -7.01 11.90 5.89
N TYR A 285 -5.93 12.24 5.20
CA TYR A 285 -5.05 11.28 4.52
C TYR A 285 -3.70 11.22 5.23
N ASN A 286 -3.38 10.11 5.86
CA ASN A 286 -2.14 9.83 6.59
C ASN A 286 -1.21 8.87 5.85
#